data_ffe27b9c3ce980cb695a9083a6ce424e
#
_entry.id   ffe27b9c3ce980cb695a9083a6ce424e
#
_cell.length_a   1.000
_cell.length_b   1.000
_cell.length_c   1.000
_cell.angle_alpha   90.00
_cell.angle_beta   90.00
_cell.angle_gamma   90.00
#
_symmetry.space_group_name_H-M   'P 1'
#
loop_
_entity.id
_entity.type
_entity.pdbx_description
1 polymer ?
#
loop_
_entity_poly.entity_id
_entity_poly.type
_entity_poly.pdbx_seq_one_letter_code
_entity_poly.pdbx_strand_id
1 'polypeptide(L)'
;KLLSPGMRVGFMISAEDLIKEVTALGEDTYLSPVLPTQAAVAEYLRRGLLGPNVERLKELYTPRWKSMAGAVRRELPGAQAFIPSGGFFVSVMLPEDANTENLVGRARDIGLVLTPGAAFFADPMEGEEVDGDRFVRLPFCAVTPEQIEEGVRRLASLL
;
A
#
# COMPACT_ATOMS: atom_id res chain seq x y z
N LYS A 1 -0.32 -6.92 9.17
CA LYS A 1 -0.39 -7.49 7.81
C LYS A 1 0.56 -8.66 7.59
N LEU A 2 1.60 -8.79 8.40
CA LEU A 2 2.59 -9.90 8.31
C LEU A 2 1.99 -11.29 8.54
N LEU A 3 0.91 -11.39 9.33
CA LEU A 3 0.21 -12.65 9.60
C LEU A 3 -1.05 -12.75 8.75
N SER A 4 -1.99 -11.88 9.04
CA SER A 4 -3.26 -11.80 8.33
C SER A 4 -3.88 -10.41 8.54
N PRO A 5 -4.16 -9.65 7.49
CA PRO A 5 -4.82 -8.35 7.63
C PRO A 5 -6.24 -8.48 8.21
N GLY A 6 -6.91 -9.62 8.00
CA GLY A 6 -8.24 -9.89 8.52
C GLY A 6 -8.31 -10.06 10.05
N MET A 7 -7.21 -10.36 10.72
CA MET A 7 -7.17 -10.41 12.19
C MET A 7 -7.31 -9.04 12.84
N ARG A 8 -7.14 -7.95 12.11
CA ARG A 8 -7.29 -6.56 12.59
C ARG A 8 -6.47 -6.24 13.83
N VAL A 9 -5.29 -6.85 13.99
CA VAL A 9 -4.34 -6.57 15.06
C VAL A 9 -3.24 -5.68 14.54
N GLY A 10 -2.98 -4.58 15.25
CA GLY A 10 -1.89 -3.65 15.02
C GLY A 10 -1.30 -3.18 16.34
N PHE A 11 -0.21 -2.45 16.27
CA PHE A 11 0.40 -1.81 17.44
C PHE A 11 0.97 -0.44 17.05
N MET A 12 1.09 0.42 18.04
CA MET A 12 1.74 1.71 17.92
C MET A 12 2.84 1.83 18.99
N ILE A 13 3.98 2.37 18.60
CA ILE A 13 5.07 2.74 19.49
C ILE A 13 5.32 4.22 19.29
N SER A 14 5.21 5.01 20.36
CA SER A 14 5.43 6.44 20.32
C SER A 14 5.80 6.99 21.70
N ALA A 15 5.94 8.31 21.82
CA ALA A 15 6.12 8.98 23.11
C ALA A 15 4.92 8.70 24.04
N GLU A 16 5.20 8.67 25.36
CA GLU A 16 4.21 8.28 26.37
C GLU A 16 2.95 9.15 26.32
N ASP A 17 3.11 10.46 26.17
CA ASP A 17 1.98 11.39 26.15
C ASP A 17 1.04 11.12 24.95
N LEU A 18 1.61 10.90 23.77
CA LEU A 18 0.81 10.54 22.58
C LEU A 18 0.09 9.19 22.76
N ILE A 19 0.77 8.21 23.36
CA ILE A 19 0.13 6.91 23.64
C ILE A 19 -1.03 7.05 24.61
N LYS A 20 -0.92 7.89 25.64
CA LYS A 20 -2.02 8.17 26.58
C LYS A 20 -3.24 8.76 25.86
N GLU A 21 -3.04 9.77 25.00
CA GLU A 21 -4.11 10.39 24.22
C GLU A 21 -4.79 9.40 23.27
N VAL A 22 -3.99 8.62 22.52
CA VAL A 22 -4.52 7.60 21.61
C VAL A 22 -5.26 6.50 22.35
N THR A 23 -4.79 6.11 23.56
CA THR A 23 -5.46 5.11 24.39
C THR A 23 -6.81 5.63 24.88
N ALA A 24 -6.87 6.85 25.39
CA ALA A 24 -8.12 7.46 25.83
C ALA A 24 -9.14 7.55 24.69
N LEU A 25 -8.70 8.01 23.51
CA LEU A 25 -9.57 8.03 22.31
C LEU A 25 -10.04 6.61 21.91
N GLY A 26 -9.17 5.62 22.06
CA GLY A 26 -9.52 4.22 21.81
C GLY A 26 -10.59 3.70 22.76
N GLU A 27 -10.47 3.99 24.05
CA GLU A 27 -11.47 3.65 25.06
C GLU A 27 -12.83 4.27 24.76
N ASP A 28 -12.85 5.52 24.32
CA ASP A 28 -14.08 6.25 23.97
C ASP A 28 -14.73 5.75 22.64
N THR A 29 -13.96 5.12 21.75
CA THR A 29 -14.46 4.72 20.43
C THR A 29 -14.82 3.25 20.32
N TYR A 30 -13.97 2.33 20.79
CA TYR A 30 -14.18 0.88 20.64
C TYR A 30 -13.97 0.09 21.96
N LEU A 31 -13.82 0.76 23.10
CA LEU A 31 -13.62 0.22 24.45
C LEU A 31 -12.32 -0.59 24.62
N SER A 32 -12.18 -1.68 23.89
CA SER A 32 -10.99 -2.52 23.93
C SER A 32 -10.77 -3.25 22.59
N PRO A 33 -9.52 -3.57 22.25
CA PRO A 33 -9.22 -4.40 21.10
C PRO A 33 -9.77 -5.83 21.28
N VAL A 34 -9.94 -6.56 20.17
CA VAL A 34 -10.45 -7.92 20.17
C VAL A 34 -9.44 -8.89 20.81
N LEU A 35 -9.68 -9.32 22.04
CA LEU A 35 -8.76 -10.15 22.83
C LEU A 35 -8.41 -11.50 22.19
N PRO A 36 -9.34 -12.30 21.61
CA PRO A 36 -8.99 -13.57 21.00
C PRO A 36 -7.97 -13.45 19.88
N THR A 37 -8.08 -12.43 19.02
CA THR A 37 -7.12 -12.21 17.93
C THR A 37 -5.77 -11.76 18.45
N GLN A 38 -5.73 -10.91 19.49
CA GLN A 38 -4.47 -10.55 20.16
C GLN A 38 -3.81 -11.77 20.81
N ALA A 39 -4.55 -12.61 21.51
CA ALA A 39 -4.02 -13.84 22.12
C ALA A 39 -3.42 -14.78 21.07
N ALA A 40 -4.10 -14.95 19.92
CA ALA A 40 -3.58 -15.74 18.81
C ALA A 40 -2.26 -15.18 18.26
N VAL A 41 -2.17 -13.85 18.08
CA VAL A 41 -0.93 -13.18 17.63
C VAL A 41 0.18 -13.33 18.67
N ALA A 42 -0.13 -13.13 19.95
CA ALA A 42 0.84 -13.29 21.04
C ALA A 42 1.41 -14.71 21.10
N GLU A 43 0.55 -15.73 20.97
CA GLU A 43 0.99 -17.13 20.94
C GLU A 43 1.83 -17.44 19.70
N TYR A 44 1.48 -16.90 18.55
CA TYR A 44 2.26 -17.03 17.32
C TYR A 44 3.69 -16.46 17.50
N LEU A 45 3.80 -15.28 18.10
CA LEU A 45 5.09 -14.65 18.41
C LEU A 45 5.88 -15.46 19.44
N ARG A 46 5.22 -15.91 20.51
CA ARG A 46 5.83 -16.73 21.57
C ARG A 46 6.43 -18.03 21.03
N ARG A 47 5.80 -18.63 20.01
CA ARG A 47 6.32 -19.82 19.31
C ARG A 47 7.46 -19.54 18.35
N GLY A 48 7.89 -18.29 18.18
CA GLY A 48 8.98 -17.91 17.26
C GLY A 48 8.62 -18.05 15.77
N LEU A 49 7.33 -18.12 15.43
CA LEU A 49 6.88 -18.38 14.05
C LEU A 49 6.98 -17.15 13.14
N LEU A 50 7.22 -15.97 13.69
CA LEU A 50 7.29 -14.73 12.89
C LEU A 50 8.47 -14.75 11.92
N GLY A 51 9.66 -15.09 12.37
CA GLY A 51 10.87 -15.11 11.53
C GLY A 51 10.72 -15.98 10.29
N PRO A 52 10.42 -17.29 10.44
CA PRO A 52 10.17 -18.17 9.30
C PRO A 52 9.07 -17.68 8.36
N ASN A 53 8.00 -17.07 8.90
CA ASN A 53 6.94 -16.52 8.06
C ASN A 53 7.42 -15.30 7.25
N VAL A 54 8.23 -14.43 7.85
CA VAL A 54 8.81 -13.27 7.14
C VAL A 54 9.69 -13.73 5.97
N GLU A 55 10.53 -14.75 6.15
CA GLU A 55 11.36 -15.27 5.07
C GLU A 55 10.50 -15.87 3.94
N ARG A 56 9.48 -16.63 4.27
CA ARG A 56 8.52 -17.15 3.29
C ARG A 56 7.80 -16.03 2.52
N LEU A 57 7.45 -14.94 3.18
CA LEU A 57 6.83 -13.78 2.53
C LEU A 57 7.80 -13.03 1.62
N LYS A 58 9.08 -12.94 1.99
CA LYS A 58 10.12 -12.37 1.11
C LYS A 58 10.26 -13.19 -0.18
N GLU A 59 10.31 -14.51 -0.07
CA GLU A 59 10.35 -15.41 -1.24
C GLU A 59 9.14 -15.20 -2.16
N LEU A 60 7.95 -15.09 -1.57
CA LEU A 60 6.71 -14.87 -2.30
C LEU A 60 6.63 -13.51 -2.99
N TYR A 61 7.05 -12.44 -2.32
CA TYR A 61 6.84 -11.08 -2.82
C TYR A 61 8.01 -10.53 -3.64
N THR A 62 9.23 -11.04 -3.48
CA THR A 62 10.39 -10.55 -4.22
C THR A 62 10.23 -10.62 -5.74
N PRO A 63 9.73 -11.72 -6.35
CA PRO A 63 9.50 -11.76 -7.79
C PRO A 63 8.46 -10.73 -8.26
N ARG A 64 7.39 -10.55 -7.48
CA ARG A 64 6.32 -9.59 -7.76
C ARG A 64 6.81 -8.15 -7.67
N TRP A 65 7.57 -7.84 -6.64
CA TRP A 65 8.21 -6.54 -6.47
C TRP A 65 9.16 -6.22 -7.62
N LYS A 66 10.00 -7.19 -8.03
CA LYS A 66 10.92 -7.03 -9.17
C LYS A 66 10.16 -6.79 -10.48
N SER A 67 9.09 -7.54 -10.72
CA SER A 67 8.23 -7.36 -11.89
C SER A 67 7.58 -5.97 -11.90
N MET A 68 7.01 -5.52 -10.76
CA MET A 68 6.43 -4.18 -10.64
C MET A 68 7.46 -3.08 -10.91
N ALA A 69 8.61 -3.14 -10.26
CA ALA A 69 9.68 -2.16 -10.44
C ALA A 69 10.21 -2.13 -11.88
N GLY A 70 10.34 -3.30 -12.51
CA GLY A 70 10.77 -3.42 -13.91
C GLY A 70 9.72 -2.88 -14.88
N ALA A 71 8.46 -3.23 -14.69
CA ALA A 71 7.35 -2.79 -15.54
C ALA A 71 7.16 -1.27 -15.46
N VAL A 72 7.18 -0.68 -14.26
CA VAL A 72 7.05 0.77 -14.08
C VAL A 72 8.19 1.51 -14.81
N ARG A 73 9.44 1.07 -14.67
CA ARG A 73 10.56 1.70 -15.36
C ARG A 73 10.47 1.61 -16.88
N ARG A 74 9.94 0.52 -17.42
CA ARG A 74 9.83 0.26 -18.85
C ARG A 74 8.64 0.94 -19.50
N GLU A 75 7.47 0.86 -18.85
CA GLU A 75 6.20 1.27 -19.45
C GLU A 75 5.82 2.73 -19.09
N LEU A 76 6.39 3.28 -18.01
CA LEU A 76 6.08 4.64 -17.55
C LEU A 76 7.35 5.52 -17.55
N PRO A 77 7.98 5.73 -18.73
CA PRO A 77 9.14 6.61 -18.82
C PRO A 77 8.75 8.04 -18.43
N GLY A 78 9.59 8.71 -17.64
CA GLY A 78 9.30 10.06 -17.13
C GLY A 78 8.49 10.10 -15.83
N ALA A 79 7.90 9.01 -15.38
CA ALA A 79 7.27 8.94 -14.07
C ALA A 79 8.32 8.84 -12.94
N GLN A 80 8.06 9.50 -11.82
CA GLN A 80 8.84 9.34 -10.60
C GLN A 80 8.33 8.13 -9.81
N ALA A 81 9.09 7.04 -9.81
CA ALA A 81 8.73 5.83 -9.07
C ALA A 81 9.45 5.77 -7.72
N PHE A 82 8.68 5.70 -6.64
CA PHE A 82 9.17 5.44 -5.29
C PHE A 82 9.10 3.93 -5.03
N ILE A 83 10.22 3.26 -5.31
CA ILE A 83 10.34 1.81 -5.17
C ILE A 83 10.91 1.51 -3.78
N PRO A 84 10.10 1.04 -2.83
CA PRO A 84 10.55 0.81 -1.47
C PRO A 84 11.40 -0.47 -1.37
N SER A 85 12.22 -0.58 -0.32
CA SER A 85 12.95 -1.81 0.00
C SER A 85 12.06 -2.91 0.61
N GLY A 86 10.78 -2.63 0.84
CA GLY A 86 9.80 -3.57 1.40
C GLY A 86 8.37 -3.03 1.31
N GLY A 87 7.42 -3.77 1.88
CA GLY A 87 6.00 -3.43 1.84
C GLY A 87 5.25 -4.15 0.73
N PHE A 88 4.15 -3.54 0.23
CA PHE A 88 3.22 -4.17 -0.71
C PHE A 88 2.88 -3.29 -1.92
N PHE A 89 3.45 -2.09 -2.00
CA PHE A 89 3.08 -1.08 -2.97
C PHE A 89 4.32 -0.40 -3.54
N VAL A 90 4.24 -0.05 -4.82
CA VAL A 90 5.10 0.94 -5.46
C VAL A 90 4.26 2.21 -5.65
N SER A 91 4.78 3.35 -5.23
CA SER A 91 4.15 4.64 -5.45
C SER A 91 4.76 5.29 -6.68
N VAL A 92 3.92 5.87 -7.53
CA VAL A 92 4.34 6.49 -8.78
C VAL A 92 3.70 7.87 -8.87
N MET A 93 4.49 8.89 -9.13
CA MET A 93 4.03 10.20 -9.57
C MET A 93 4.13 10.23 -11.10
N LEU A 94 3.01 10.34 -11.79
CA LEU A 94 2.93 10.39 -13.25
C LEU A 94 3.55 11.71 -13.78
N PRO A 95 4.01 11.74 -15.04
CA PRO A 95 4.52 12.95 -15.67
C PRO A 95 3.50 14.09 -15.68
N GLU A 96 3.97 15.33 -15.78
CA GLU A 96 3.09 16.51 -15.79
C GLU A 96 2.17 16.57 -17.00
N ASP A 97 2.61 16.02 -18.11
CA ASP A 97 1.87 15.92 -19.37
C ASP A 97 0.98 14.68 -19.47
N ALA A 98 0.93 13.85 -18.42
CA ALA A 98 0.08 12.66 -18.41
C ALA A 98 -1.40 13.03 -18.38
N ASN A 99 -2.20 12.32 -19.18
CA ASN A 99 -3.64 12.49 -19.16
C ASN A 99 -4.24 11.83 -17.92
N THR A 100 -4.46 12.61 -16.87
CA THR A 100 -5.05 12.12 -15.60
C THR A 100 -6.56 12.34 -15.51
N GLU A 101 -7.18 13.01 -16.48
CA GLU A 101 -8.62 13.26 -16.49
C GLU A 101 -9.41 11.95 -16.42
N ASN A 102 -10.21 11.81 -15.36
CA ASN A 102 -10.99 10.60 -15.07
C ASN A 102 -10.21 9.28 -15.18
N LEU A 103 -8.92 9.28 -14.84
CA LEU A 103 -8.03 8.13 -14.97
C LEU A 103 -8.60 6.85 -14.32
N VAL A 104 -9.19 6.98 -13.13
CA VAL A 104 -9.80 5.86 -12.39
C VAL A 104 -10.97 5.26 -13.16
N GLY A 105 -11.81 6.09 -13.79
CA GLY A 105 -12.93 5.64 -14.63
C GLY A 105 -12.43 4.91 -15.86
N ARG A 106 -11.54 5.53 -16.62
CA ARG A 106 -10.95 4.93 -17.86
C ARG A 106 -10.21 3.63 -17.56
N ALA A 107 -9.50 3.55 -16.42
CA ALA A 107 -8.84 2.32 -15.99
C ALA A 107 -9.85 1.20 -15.76
N ARG A 108 -10.98 1.49 -15.11
CA ARG A 108 -12.05 0.51 -14.86
C ARG A 108 -12.64 -0.04 -16.15
N ASP A 109 -12.82 0.79 -17.18
CA ASP A 109 -13.37 0.39 -18.47
C ASP A 109 -12.50 -0.66 -19.19
N ILE A 110 -11.20 -0.66 -18.94
CA ILE A 110 -10.25 -1.66 -19.46
C ILE A 110 -9.89 -2.76 -18.46
N GLY A 111 -10.65 -2.89 -17.37
CA GLY A 111 -10.45 -3.93 -16.37
C GLY A 111 -9.25 -3.70 -15.43
N LEU A 112 -8.81 -2.45 -15.27
CA LEU A 112 -7.77 -2.05 -14.32
C LEU A 112 -8.42 -1.28 -13.16
N VAL A 113 -8.23 -1.76 -11.93
CA VAL A 113 -8.77 -1.10 -10.74
C VAL A 113 -7.70 -0.24 -10.09
N LEU A 114 -7.92 1.07 -10.07
CA LEU A 114 -7.09 2.04 -9.38
C LEU A 114 -7.87 2.67 -8.21
N THR A 115 -7.15 3.10 -7.18
CA THR A 115 -7.69 3.97 -6.13
C THR A 115 -7.33 5.43 -6.49
N PRO A 116 -8.26 6.38 -6.34
CA PRO A 116 -7.95 7.80 -6.56
C PRO A 116 -6.71 8.22 -5.76
N GLY A 117 -5.74 8.82 -6.43
CA GLY A 117 -4.46 9.17 -5.82
C GLY A 117 -4.61 10.18 -4.69
N ALA A 118 -5.53 11.14 -4.84
CA ALA A 118 -5.86 12.13 -3.81
C ALA A 118 -6.26 11.50 -2.46
N ALA A 119 -6.83 10.29 -2.46
CA ALA A 119 -7.21 9.57 -1.23
C ALA A 119 -6.01 9.14 -0.35
N PHE A 120 -4.78 9.30 -0.84
CA PHE A 120 -3.56 8.96 -0.08
C PHE A 120 -2.89 10.18 0.56
N PHE A 121 -3.44 11.36 0.37
CA PHE A 121 -2.93 12.60 0.96
C PHE A 121 -3.86 13.08 2.07
N ALA A 122 -3.29 13.72 3.08
CA ALA A 122 -4.08 14.50 4.03
C ALA A 122 -4.60 15.77 3.37
N ASP A 123 -5.58 16.41 3.98
CA ASP A 123 -6.02 17.72 3.52
C ASP A 123 -4.80 18.68 3.49
N PRO A 124 -4.57 19.37 2.37
CA PRO A 124 -3.42 20.25 2.26
C PRO A 124 -3.49 21.37 3.29
N MET A 125 -2.35 21.71 3.89
CA MET A 125 -2.26 22.92 4.69
C MET A 125 -2.32 24.14 3.79
N GLU A 126 -2.66 25.31 4.37
CA GLU A 126 -2.78 26.56 3.61
C GLU A 126 -1.47 26.85 2.84
N GLY A 127 -1.58 26.92 1.51
CA GLY A 127 -0.45 27.15 0.60
C GLY A 127 0.28 25.90 0.10
N GLU A 128 -0.16 24.71 0.47
CA GLU A 128 0.34 23.45 -0.11
C GLU A 128 -0.51 23.00 -1.30
N GLU A 129 0.13 22.76 -2.42
CA GLU A 129 -0.50 22.10 -3.57
C GLU A 129 -0.17 20.60 -3.53
N VAL A 130 -1.21 19.78 -3.47
CA VAL A 130 -1.08 18.33 -3.56
C VAL A 130 -1.62 17.85 -4.90
N ASP A 131 -0.74 17.32 -5.74
CA ASP A 131 -1.10 16.78 -7.04
C ASP A 131 -1.51 15.30 -6.91
N GLY A 132 -2.62 15.09 -6.22
CA GLY A 132 -3.17 13.76 -5.99
C GLY A 132 -3.62 13.06 -7.27
N ASP A 133 -3.97 13.80 -8.30
CA ASP A 133 -4.47 13.23 -9.55
C ASP A 133 -3.36 12.50 -10.34
N ARG A 134 -2.11 12.95 -10.19
CA ARG A 134 -0.94 12.27 -10.78
C ARG A 134 -0.37 11.15 -9.91
N PHE A 135 -0.83 11.02 -8.66
CA PHE A 135 -0.32 9.98 -7.77
C PHE A 135 -1.03 8.66 -8.00
N VAL A 136 -0.26 7.59 -8.22
CA VAL A 136 -0.77 6.23 -8.37
C VAL A 136 -0.04 5.30 -7.40
N ARG A 137 -0.80 4.49 -6.68
CA ARG A 137 -0.28 3.50 -5.75
C ARG A 137 -0.58 2.10 -6.25
N LEU A 138 0.47 1.40 -6.69
CA LEU A 138 0.39 0.11 -7.38
C LEU A 138 0.67 -1.04 -6.40
N PRO A 139 -0.33 -1.89 -6.08
CA PRO A 139 -0.13 -3.05 -5.23
C PRO A 139 0.51 -4.20 -6.02
N PHE A 140 1.49 -4.89 -5.43
CA PHE A 140 2.10 -6.09 -6.00
C PHE A 140 1.84 -7.37 -5.18
N CYS A 141 1.10 -7.27 -4.09
CA CYS A 141 0.92 -8.38 -3.15
C CYS A 141 -0.14 -9.41 -3.57
N ALA A 142 -1.12 -9.04 -4.40
CA ALA A 142 -2.30 -9.85 -4.65
C ALA A 142 -2.34 -10.52 -6.03
N VAL A 143 -1.43 -10.17 -6.93
CA VAL A 143 -1.45 -10.57 -8.34
C VAL A 143 -0.13 -11.23 -8.75
N THR A 144 -0.13 -11.98 -9.86
CA THR A 144 1.08 -12.64 -10.37
C THR A 144 2.02 -11.64 -11.08
N PRO A 145 3.30 -11.97 -11.29
CA PRO A 145 4.21 -11.13 -12.06
C PRO A 145 3.67 -10.78 -13.46
N GLU A 146 3.04 -11.71 -14.14
CA GLU A 146 2.46 -11.52 -15.49
C GLU A 146 1.28 -10.54 -15.44
N GLN A 147 0.42 -10.67 -14.42
CA GLN A 147 -0.69 -9.74 -14.20
C GLN A 147 -0.21 -8.33 -13.84
N ILE A 148 0.91 -8.23 -13.11
CA ILE A 148 1.55 -6.95 -12.79
C ILE A 148 2.01 -6.27 -14.07
N GLU A 149 2.74 -6.97 -14.93
CA GLU A 149 3.25 -6.42 -16.20
C GLU A 149 2.13 -5.98 -17.11
N GLU A 150 1.07 -6.79 -17.22
CA GLU A 150 -0.12 -6.44 -17.99
C GLU A 150 -0.83 -5.22 -17.41
N GLY A 151 -0.99 -5.16 -16.08
CA GLY A 151 -1.64 -4.03 -15.40
C GLY A 151 -0.90 -2.71 -15.63
N VAL A 152 0.42 -2.71 -15.54
CA VAL A 152 1.24 -1.51 -15.78
C VAL A 152 1.19 -1.10 -17.26
N ARG A 153 1.18 -2.05 -18.20
CA ARG A 153 1.04 -1.76 -19.63
C ARG A 153 -0.33 -1.14 -19.95
N ARG A 154 -1.41 -1.66 -19.34
CA ARG A 154 -2.74 -1.04 -19.45
C ARG A 154 -2.76 0.38 -18.89
N LEU A 155 -2.14 0.59 -17.73
CA LEU A 155 -2.02 1.94 -17.17
C LEU A 155 -1.31 2.87 -18.16
N ALA A 156 -0.17 2.46 -18.71
CA ALA A 156 0.59 3.24 -19.68
C ALA A 156 -0.22 3.61 -20.93
N SER A 157 -1.13 2.74 -21.37
CA SER A 157 -1.98 3.01 -22.54
C SER A 157 -3.08 4.06 -22.30
N LEU A 158 -3.25 4.50 -21.06
CA LEU A 158 -4.23 5.52 -20.68
C LEU A 158 -3.61 6.91 -20.53
N LEU A 159 -2.29 7.01 -20.46
CA LEU A 159 -1.56 8.25 -20.17
C LEU A 159 -1.19 8.97 -21.46
#